data_ff2aefd4d456fb3daf2ca50ded5cfc51
#
_entry.id   ff2aefd4d456fb3daf2ca50ded5cfc51
#
_cell.length_a   1.000
_cell.length_b   1.000
_cell.length_c   1.000
_cell.angle_alpha   90.00
_cell.angle_beta   90.00
_cell.angle_gamma   90.00
#
_symmetry.space_group_name_H-M   'P 1'
#
loop_
_entity.id
_entity.type
_entity.pdbx_description
1 polymer ?
#
loop_
_entity_poly.entity_id
_entity_poly.type
_entity_poly.pdbx_seq_one_letter_code
_entity_poly.pdbx_strand_id
1 'polypeptide(L)'
;KLVEMYELFPDLSEKRKQPAGSLSGGQRQMVAMAKALMVNAKILLLDEPTAGLSPKYRSEIFSTIKTINNNGVPILMVEQNAKQALGVSDRGYILVDGANRHTGSGVDLINDKEVARMFLGSRE
;
A
#
# COMPACT_ATOMS: atom_id res chain seq x y z
N LYS A 1 14.35 8.44 -14.96
CA LYS A 1 13.95 7.52 -13.85
C LYS A 1 14.15 8.14 -12.47
N LEU A 2 15.36 8.61 -12.09
CA LEU A 2 15.57 9.19 -10.76
C LEU A 2 14.70 10.43 -10.51
N VAL A 3 14.59 11.31 -11.49
CA VAL A 3 13.72 12.50 -11.45
C VAL A 3 12.26 12.08 -11.24
N GLU A 4 11.76 11.14 -12.02
CA GLU A 4 10.41 10.58 -11.88
C GLU A 4 10.16 10.02 -10.47
N MET A 5 11.17 9.36 -9.87
CA MET A 5 11.06 8.87 -8.50
C MET A 5 10.97 10.01 -7.48
N TYR A 6 11.70 11.09 -7.67
CA TYR A 6 11.61 12.26 -6.79
C TYR A 6 10.30 13.04 -6.95
N GLU A 7 9.69 13.01 -8.13
CA GLU A 7 8.35 13.56 -8.33
C GLU A 7 7.27 12.70 -7.64
N LEU A 8 7.42 11.38 -7.70
CA LEU A 8 6.51 10.42 -7.06
C LEU A 8 6.68 10.37 -5.54
N PHE A 9 7.89 10.61 -5.04
CA PHE A 9 8.25 10.57 -3.63
C PHE A 9 8.96 11.88 -3.21
N PRO A 10 8.24 13.00 -3.04
CA PRO A 10 8.84 14.30 -2.73
C PRO A 10 9.70 14.29 -1.46
N ASP A 11 9.29 13.58 -0.41
CA ASP A 11 10.07 13.42 0.82
C ASP A 11 11.46 12.86 0.58
N LEU A 12 11.62 11.96 -0.39
CA LEU A 12 12.92 11.39 -0.74
C LEU A 12 13.79 12.40 -1.47
N SER A 13 13.20 13.29 -2.27
CA SER A 13 13.92 14.39 -2.92
C SER A 13 14.56 15.33 -1.90
N GLU A 14 13.81 15.72 -0.87
CA GLU A 14 14.31 16.59 0.20
C GLU A 14 15.46 15.93 0.98
N LYS A 15 15.40 14.62 1.17
CA LYS A 15 16.35 13.85 1.96
C LYS A 15 17.46 13.16 1.15
N ARG A 16 17.58 13.48 -0.15
CA ARG A 16 18.50 12.80 -1.09
C ARG A 16 19.98 12.78 -0.68
N LYS A 17 20.39 13.68 0.21
CA LYS A 17 21.78 13.77 0.73
C LYS A 17 21.96 13.10 2.09
N GLN A 18 20.88 12.58 2.69
CA GLN A 18 20.94 11.95 4.00
C GLN A 18 21.22 10.45 3.87
N PRO A 19 21.96 9.84 4.81
CA PRO A 19 22.11 8.38 4.87
C PRO A 19 20.75 7.71 5.04
N ALA A 20 20.53 6.60 4.31
CA ALA A 20 19.26 5.86 4.37
C ALA A 20 18.93 5.35 5.79
N GLY A 21 19.95 5.08 6.61
CA GLY A 21 19.78 4.68 8.01
C GLY A 21 19.16 5.75 8.91
N SER A 22 19.23 7.04 8.54
CA SER A 22 18.63 8.15 9.29
C SER A 22 17.14 8.40 8.94
N LEU A 23 16.61 7.69 7.95
CA LEU A 23 15.23 7.85 7.52
C LEU A 23 14.25 7.19 8.50
N SER A 24 13.03 7.76 8.59
CA SER A 24 11.92 7.12 9.32
C SER A 24 11.49 5.80 8.67
N GLY A 25 10.71 4.99 9.41
CA GLY A 25 10.16 3.74 8.87
C GLY A 25 9.36 3.95 7.58
N GLY A 26 8.49 4.97 7.53
CA GLY A 26 7.73 5.32 6.34
C GLY A 26 8.60 5.74 5.17
N GLN A 27 9.62 6.56 5.43
CA GLN A 27 10.58 7.00 4.40
C GLN A 27 11.41 5.82 3.87
N ARG A 28 11.84 4.89 4.72
CA ARG A 28 12.50 3.66 4.26
C ARG A 28 11.59 2.82 3.37
N GLN A 29 10.31 2.74 3.69
CA GLN A 29 9.33 2.05 2.85
C GLN A 29 9.17 2.72 1.48
N MET A 30 9.14 4.04 1.43
CA MET A 30 9.13 4.80 0.18
C MET A 30 10.40 4.55 -0.66
N VAL A 31 11.58 4.46 -0.02
CA VAL A 31 12.83 4.08 -0.72
C VAL A 31 12.72 2.69 -1.32
N ALA A 32 12.17 1.71 -0.59
CA ALA A 32 11.98 0.35 -1.10
C ALA A 32 11.07 0.33 -2.34
N MET A 33 9.94 1.04 -2.30
CA MET A 33 9.04 1.16 -3.46
C MET A 33 9.71 1.88 -4.63
N ALA A 34 10.39 2.99 -4.39
CA ALA A 34 11.12 3.72 -5.43
C ALA A 34 12.17 2.84 -6.11
N LYS A 35 12.93 2.06 -5.33
CA LYS A 35 13.90 1.09 -5.88
C LYS A 35 13.23 0.06 -6.77
N ALA A 36 12.10 -0.51 -6.36
CA ALA A 36 11.36 -1.49 -7.16
C ALA A 36 10.87 -0.89 -8.49
N LEU A 37 10.47 0.37 -8.50
CA LEU A 37 10.00 1.08 -9.70
C LEU A 37 11.13 1.49 -10.64
N MET A 38 12.37 1.58 -10.16
CA MET A 38 13.53 1.94 -10.99
C MET A 38 13.80 0.93 -12.13
N VAL A 39 13.38 -0.31 -11.97
CA VAL A 39 13.63 -1.41 -12.93
C VAL A 39 12.52 -1.57 -13.99
N ASN A 40 11.67 -0.59 -14.21
CA ASN A 40 10.51 -0.68 -15.12
C ASN A 40 9.61 -1.90 -14.82
N ALA A 41 9.21 -2.05 -13.56
CA ALA A 41 8.39 -3.14 -13.11
C ALA A 41 7.06 -3.21 -13.89
N LYS A 42 6.70 -4.39 -14.39
CA LYS A 42 5.39 -4.65 -15.02
C LYS A 42 4.28 -4.89 -14.00
N ILE A 43 4.64 -5.23 -12.79
CA ILE A 43 3.78 -5.40 -11.62
C ILE A 43 4.61 -5.12 -10.37
N LEU A 44 4.00 -4.48 -9.38
CA LEU A 44 4.61 -4.25 -8.07
C LEU A 44 3.96 -5.18 -7.05
N LEU A 45 4.78 -5.94 -6.34
CA LEU A 45 4.35 -6.83 -5.26
C LEU A 45 4.71 -6.19 -3.92
N LEU A 46 3.72 -5.98 -3.06
CA LEU A 46 3.87 -5.36 -1.75
C LEU A 46 3.40 -6.31 -0.65
N ASP A 47 4.30 -6.63 0.28
CA ASP A 47 4.00 -7.45 1.44
C ASP A 47 3.96 -6.57 2.69
N GLU A 48 2.77 -6.39 3.25
CA GLU A 48 2.48 -5.57 4.42
C GLU A 48 3.17 -4.18 4.40
N PRO A 49 2.99 -3.38 3.34
CA PRO A 49 3.74 -2.13 3.15
C PRO A 49 3.51 -1.09 4.24
N THR A 50 2.47 -1.23 5.06
CA THR A 50 2.15 -0.30 6.14
C THR A 50 2.43 -0.83 7.55
N ALA A 51 3.01 -2.04 7.66
CA ALA A 51 3.29 -2.65 8.96
C ALA A 51 4.22 -1.77 9.81
N GLY A 52 3.85 -1.57 11.07
CA GLY A 52 4.64 -0.79 12.02
C GLY A 52 4.65 0.73 11.79
N LEU A 53 3.91 1.24 10.82
CA LEU A 53 3.84 2.67 10.52
C LEU A 53 2.77 3.39 11.36
N SER A 54 3.01 4.66 11.68
CA SER A 54 1.99 5.53 12.25
C SER A 54 0.80 5.74 11.30
N PRO A 55 -0.38 6.12 11.80
CA PRO A 55 -1.56 6.36 10.96
C PRO A 55 -1.30 7.35 9.81
N LYS A 56 -0.55 8.42 10.08
CA LYS A 56 -0.16 9.40 9.06
C LYS A 56 0.61 8.73 7.92
N TYR A 57 1.70 8.02 8.24
CA TYR A 57 2.52 7.37 7.22
C TYR A 57 1.79 6.25 6.50
N ARG A 58 0.88 5.52 7.17
CA ARG A 58 0.01 4.55 6.49
C ARG A 58 -0.81 5.20 5.38
N SER A 59 -1.46 6.32 5.68
CA SER A 59 -2.26 7.05 4.69
C SER A 59 -1.41 7.56 3.52
N GLU A 60 -0.20 8.04 3.78
CA GLU A 60 0.74 8.46 2.75
C GLU A 60 1.17 7.29 1.84
N ILE A 61 1.47 6.12 2.41
CA ILE A 61 1.80 4.91 1.64
C ILE A 61 0.63 4.48 0.76
N PHE A 62 -0.60 4.41 1.27
CA PHE A 62 -1.77 4.06 0.46
C PHE A 62 -2.05 5.07 -0.65
N SER A 63 -1.88 6.37 -0.38
CA SER A 63 -1.97 7.41 -1.40
C SER A 63 -0.92 7.22 -2.50
N THR A 64 0.31 6.93 -2.11
CA THR A 64 1.40 6.66 -3.06
C THR A 64 1.13 5.41 -3.90
N ILE A 65 0.65 4.33 -3.29
CA ILE A 65 0.23 3.10 -3.98
C ILE A 65 -0.82 3.42 -5.04
N LYS A 66 -1.81 4.23 -4.71
CA LYS A 66 -2.84 4.65 -5.67
C LYS A 66 -2.27 5.48 -6.82
N THR A 67 -1.35 6.38 -6.52
CA THR A 67 -0.66 7.18 -7.55
C THR A 67 0.17 6.30 -8.49
N ILE A 68 0.92 5.34 -7.97
CA ILE A 68 1.68 4.37 -8.76
C ILE A 68 0.75 3.59 -9.69
N ASN A 69 -0.37 3.10 -9.18
CA ASN A 69 -1.35 2.36 -9.97
C ASN A 69 -2.00 3.23 -11.06
N ASN A 70 -2.35 4.47 -10.74
CA ASN A 70 -2.91 5.42 -11.71
C ASN A 70 -1.92 5.75 -12.84
N ASN A 71 -0.62 5.63 -12.59
CA ASN A 71 0.44 5.76 -13.60
C ASN A 71 0.67 4.47 -14.41
N GLY A 72 -0.22 3.49 -14.30
CA GLY A 72 -0.24 2.30 -15.14
C GLY A 72 0.56 1.10 -14.61
N VAL A 73 1.02 1.13 -13.35
CA VAL A 73 1.69 -0.01 -12.72
C VAL A 73 0.68 -0.84 -11.95
N PRO A 74 0.37 -2.08 -12.36
CA PRO A 74 -0.46 -2.99 -11.58
C PRO A 74 0.19 -3.32 -10.25
N ILE A 75 -0.64 -3.48 -9.20
CA ILE A 75 -0.14 -3.76 -7.84
C ILE A 75 -0.88 -4.96 -7.27
N LEU A 76 -0.13 -5.92 -6.74
CA LEU A 76 -0.64 -6.97 -5.86
C LEU A 76 -0.09 -6.71 -4.46
N MET A 77 -1.00 -6.57 -3.49
CA MET A 77 -0.64 -6.20 -2.13
C MET A 77 -1.24 -7.18 -1.13
N VAL A 78 -0.45 -7.56 -0.13
CA VAL A 78 -0.93 -8.24 1.07
C VAL A 78 -0.92 -7.23 2.22
N GLU A 79 -2.03 -7.09 2.93
CA GLU A 79 -2.19 -6.13 4.02
C GLU A 79 -3.09 -6.65 5.13
N GLN A 80 -2.75 -6.33 6.37
CA GLN A 80 -3.60 -6.57 7.55
C GLN A 80 -4.58 -5.41 7.78
N ASN A 81 -4.23 -4.20 7.36
CA ASN A 81 -5.10 -3.03 7.44
C ASN A 81 -6.17 -3.08 6.34
N ALA A 82 -7.11 -4.01 6.50
CA ALA A 82 -8.08 -4.39 5.48
C ALA A 82 -8.91 -3.21 4.97
N LYS A 83 -9.39 -2.34 5.85
CA LYS A 83 -10.26 -1.22 5.47
C LYS A 83 -9.56 -0.24 4.52
N GLN A 84 -8.33 0.15 4.84
CA GLN A 84 -7.58 1.07 3.99
C GLN A 84 -7.11 0.39 2.71
N ALA A 85 -6.65 -0.87 2.81
CA ALA A 85 -6.23 -1.64 1.64
C ALA A 85 -7.35 -1.84 0.63
N LEU A 86 -8.54 -2.26 1.08
CA LEU A 86 -9.72 -2.40 0.22
C LEU A 86 -10.17 -1.06 -0.36
N GLY A 87 -10.01 0.04 0.40
CA GLY A 87 -10.37 1.38 -0.05
C GLY A 87 -9.57 1.89 -1.24
N VAL A 88 -8.38 1.37 -1.47
CA VAL A 88 -7.52 1.72 -2.62
C VAL A 88 -7.47 0.63 -3.69
N SER A 89 -8.07 -0.54 -3.43
CA SER A 89 -8.02 -1.71 -4.30
C SER A 89 -9.22 -1.78 -5.23
N ASP A 90 -8.98 -2.19 -6.48
CA ASP A 90 -10.05 -2.50 -7.42
C ASP A 90 -10.70 -3.85 -7.08
N ARG A 91 -9.91 -4.82 -6.61
CA ARG A 91 -10.35 -6.16 -6.24
C ARG A 91 -9.65 -6.63 -4.97
N GLY A 92 -10.35 -7.36 -4.14
CA GLY A 92 -9.84 -7.95 -2.90
C GLY A 92 -10.13 -9.43 -2.77
N TYR A 93 -9.25 -10.09 -2.02
CA TYR A 93 -9.37 -11.48 -1.59
C TYR A 93 -9.13 -11.52 -0.08
N ILE A 94 -10.07 -12.05 0.67
CA ILE A 94 -9.95 -12.17 2.12
C ILE A 94 -9.60 -13.61 2.47
N LEU A 95 -8.38 -13.80 2.97
CA LEU A 95 -7.86 -15.09 3.36
C LEU A 95 -8.01 -15.28 4.86
N VAL A 96 -8.51 -16.44 5.25
CA VAL A 96 -8.64 -16.87 6.66
C VAL A 96 -8.16 -18.31 6.76
N ASP A 97 -7.24 -18.57 7.65
CA ASP A 97 -6.65 -19.89 7.87
C ASP A 97 -6.15 -20.55 6.57
N GLY A 98 -5.48 -19.76 5.73
CA GLY A 98 -4.91 -20.23 4.46
C GLY A 98 -5.93 -20.46 3.34
N ALA A 99 -7.20 -20.13 3.54
CA ALA A 99 -8.24 -20.27 2.53
C ALA A 99 -8.86 -18.92 2.16
N ASN A 100 -9.17 -18.73 0.86
CA ASN A 100 -9.93 -17.56 0.42
C ASN A 100 -11.41 -17.72 0.84
N ARG A 101 -11.90 -16.78 1.62
CA ARG A 101 -13.28 -16.77 2.15
C ARG A 101 -14.20 -15.81 1.41
N HIS A 102 -13.67 -14.64 1.02
CA HIS A 102 -14.44 -13.62 0.31
C HIS A 102 -13.61 -13.07 -0.85
N THR A 103 -14.28 -12.83 -1.96
CA THR A 103 -13.70 -12.22 -3.17
C THR A 103 -14.69 -11.21 -3.73
N GLY A 104 -14.22 -10.04 -4.12
CA GLY A 104 -15.07 -9.01 -4.71
C GLY A 104 -14.31 -7.73 -5.04
N SER A 105 -15.02 -6.70 -5.48
CA SER A 105 -14.44 -5.37 -5.57
C SER A 105 -14.10 -4.84 -4.18
N GLY A 106 -13.14 -3.92 -4.10
CA GLY A 106 -12.78 -3.28 -2.82
C GLY A 106 -14.00 -2.63 -2.17
N VAL A 107 -14.84 -1.95 -2.97
CA VAL A 107 -16.07 -1.29 -2.52
C VAL A 107 -17.09 -2.30 -1.97
N ASP A 108 -17.32 -3.40 -2.69
CA ASP A 108 -18.27 -4.43 -2.27
C ASP A 108 -17.83 -5.08 -0.95
N LEU A 109 -16.55 -5.40 -0.82
CA LEU A 109 -16.01 -6.02 0.40
C LEU A 109 -16.05 -5.07 1.61
N ILE A 110 -15.80 -3.78 1.44
CA ILE A 110 -15.93 -2.79 2.52
C ILE A 110 -17.38 -2.70 3.01
N ASN A 111 -18.36 -2.80 2.12
CA ASN A 111 -19.78 -2.68 2.43
C ASN A 111 -20.44 -4.01 2.81
N ASP A 112 -19.72 -5.13 2.69
CA ASP A 112 -20.20 -6.42 3.13
C ASP A 112 -20.26 -6.48 4.66
N LYS A 113 -21.44 -6.82 5.22
CA LYS A 113 -21.68 -6.81 6.67
C LYS A 113 -20.85 -7.87 7.41
N GLU A 114 -20.66 -9.04 6.80
CA GLU A 114 -19.87 -10.12 7.39
C GLU A 114 -18.38 -9.74 7.41
N VAL A 115 -17.86 -9.23 6.30
CA VAL A 115 -16.49 -8.72 6.19
C VAL A 115 -16.26 -7.58 7.19
N ALA A 116 -17.19 -6.62 7.29
CA ALA A 116 -17.09 -5.52 8.21
C ALA A 116 -17.01 -5.98 9.67
N ARG A 117 -17.88 -6.92 10.05
CA ARG A 117 -17.91 -7.48 11.40
C ARG A 117 -16.64 -8.26 11.74
N MET A 118 -16.14 -9.08 10.83
CA MET A 118 -15.02 -10.01 11.09
C MET A 118 -13.66 -9.34 10.96
N PHE A 119 -13.48 -8.40 10.02
CA PHE A 119 -12.16 -7.92 9.62
C PHE A 119 -11.97 -6.40 9.65
N LEU A 120 -13.04 -5.60 9.64
CA LEU A 120 -12.93 -4.14 9.54
C LEU A 120 -13.17 -3.42 10.89
N GLY A 121 -13.41 -4.16 11.96
CA GLY A 121 -13.56 -3.61 13.31
C GLY A 121 -14.86 -2.80 13.50
N SER A 122 -15.89 -3.03 12.70
CA SER A 122 -17.20 -2.45 12.91
C SER A 122 -17.82 -3.07 14.15
N ARG A 123 -17.95 -2.30 15.23
CA ARG A 123 -18.84 -2.62 16.35
C ARG A 123 -20.27 -2.30 15.87
N GLU A 124 -21.22 -3.19 16.17
CA GLU A 124 -22.64 -2.88 16.08
C GLU A 124 -22.98 -1.64 16.88
#